data_0e0d2c508ada4d49a56cf266e8782d03
#
_entry.id   0e0d2c508ada4d49a56cf266e8782d03
#
_cell.length_a   1.000
_cell.length_b   1.000
_cell.length_c   1.000
_cell.angle_alpha   90.00
_cell.angle_beta   90.00
_cell.angle_gamma   90.00
#
_symmetry.space_group_name_H-M   'P 1'
#
loop_
_entity.id
_entity.type
_entity.pdbx_description
1 polymer ?
#
loop_
_entity_poly.entity_id
_entity_poly.type
_entity_poly.pdbx_seq_one_letter_code
_entity_poly.pdbx_strand_id
1 'polypeptide(L)'
;MIKEAIAKLVKKEDLTAVQMNDVMEEIMSGEATDAQKAAFLTALAAKGETIDEITAAARVLRAHCEKFLNDMDVLEIVGTGGDGSNSINISTLASIIVSAAGIPVAKHGNRAASSKCGTADCLEACLLYTSPSPRDKRQ
;
A
#
# COMPACT_ATOMS: atom_id res chain seq x y z
N MET A 1 3.90 -0.27 -22.41
CA MET A 1 4.70 -1.14 -21.53
C MET A 1 3.82 -2.15 -20.80
N ILE A 2 2.73 -1.74 -20.08
CA ILE A 2 1.89 -2.65 -19.28
C ILE A 2 1.25 -3.78 -20.10
N LYS A 3 0.82 -3.54 -21.35
CA LYS A 3 0.22 -4.58 -22.21
C LYS A 3 1.21 -5.70 -22.55
N GLU A 4 2.45 -5.36 -22.82
CA GLU A 4 3.51 -6.33 -23.12
C GLU A 4 3.89 -7.13 -21.87
N ALA A 5 3.93 -6.47 -20.71
CA ALA A 5 4.17 -7.13 -19.44
C ALA A 5 3.05 -8.14 -19.12
N ILE A 6 1.79 -7.77 -19.30
CA ILE A 6 0.65 -8.69 -19.15
C ILE A 6 0.80 -9.91 -20.05
N ALA A 7 1.17 -9.70 -21.33
CA ALA A 7 1.34 -10.78 -22.29
C ALA A 7 2.46 -11.77 -21.89
N LYS A 8 3.53 -11.28 -21.25
CA LYS A 8 4.60 -12.12 -20.68
C LYS A 8 4.11 -12.91 -19.46
N LEU A 9 3.50 -12.18 -18.49
CA LEU A 9 3.03 -12.79 -17.24
C LEU A 9 2.01 -13.90 -17.46
N VAL A 10 1.11 -13.74 -18.45
CA VAL A 10 0.15 -14.78 -18.85
C VAL A 10 0.86 -16.05 -19.35
N LYS A 11 2.03 -15.92 -19.97
CA LYS A 11 2.87 -17.04 -20.39
C LYS A 11 3.75 -17.60 -19.26
N LYS A 12 3.61 -17.10 -18.04
CA LYS A 12 4.44 -17.45 -16.89
C LYS A 12 5.90 -17.03 -17.02
N GLU A 13 6.18 -16.02 -17.85
CA GLU A 13 7.51 -15.45 -18.00
C GLU A 13 7.74 -14.35 -16.97
N ASP A 14 8.95 -14.31 -16.40
CA ASP A 14 9.34 -13.27 -15.44
C ASP A 14 9.59 -11.94 -16.14
N LEU A 15 9.29 -10.86 -15.43
CA LEU A 15 9.66 -9.51 -15.84
C LEU A 15 11.07 -9.18 -15.34
N THR A 16 11.84 -8.49 -16.17
CA THR A 16 13.08 -7.89 -15.69
C THR A 16 12.77 -6.72 -14.74
N ALA A 17 13.74 -6.36 -13.89
CA ALA A 17 13.61 -5.20 -13.00
C ALA A 17 13.27 -3.90 -13.78
N VAL A 18 13.83 -3.73 -14.97
CA VAL A 18 13.53 -2.58 -15.84
C VAL A 18 12.07 -2.61 -16.29
N GLN A 19 11.60 -3.74 -16.79
CA GLN A 19 10.21 -3.89 -17.22
C GLN A 19 9.21 -3.66 -16.08
N MET A 20 9.53 -4.17 -14.88
CA MET A 20 8.70 -3.94 -13.70
C MET A 20 8.68 -2.45 -13.31
N ASN A 21 9.84 -1.78 -13.30
CA ASN A 21 9.91 -0.34 -13.04
C ASN A 21 9.03 0.45 -14.02
N ASP A 22 9.18 0.19 -15.32
CA ASP A 22 8.43 0.92 -16.35
C ASP A 22 6.91 0.72 -16.21
N VAL A 23 6.46 -0.49 -15.90
CA VAL A 23 5.04 -0.78 -15.66
C VAL A 23 4.55 -0.08 -14.38
N MET A 24 5.33 -0.11 -13.33
CA MET A 24 4.98 0.55 -12.08
C MET A 24 4.92 2.08 -12.24
N GLU A 25 5.82 2.69 -13.01
CA GLU A 25 5.76 4.11 -13.37
C GLU A 25 4.48 4.44 -14.14
N GLU A 26 4.10 3.62 -15.15
CA GLU A 26 2.86 3.78 -15.93
C GLU A 26 1.62 3.68 -15.02
N ILE A 27 1.66 2.83 -13.99
CA ILE A 27 0.59 2.69 -13.00
C ILE A 27 0.54 3.91 -12.06
N MET A 28 1.70 4.32 -11.53
CA MET A 28 1.78 5.38 -10.52
C MET A 28 1.55 6.77 -11.11
N SER A 29 1.92 7.00 -12.38
CA SER A 29 1.60 8.24 -13.11
C SER A 29 0.11 8.36 -13.48
N GLY A 30 -0.65 7.25 -13.39
CA GLY A 30 -2.07 7.23 -13.74
C GLY A 30 -2.36 7.02 -15.24
N GLU A 31 -1.35 6.69 -16.04
CA GLU A 31 -1.51 6.40 -17.47
C GLU A 31 -2.21 5.06 -17.73
N ALA A 32 -1.98 4.09 -16.83
CA ALA A 32 -2.62 2.78 -16.92
C ALA A 32 -4.12 2.86 -16.56
N THR A 33 -4.96 2.27 -17.40
CA THR A 33 -6.39 2.12 -17.10
C THR A 33 -6.63 1.11 -15.97
N ASP A 34 -7.77 1.19 -15.29
CA ASP A 34 -8.10 0.26 -14.21
C ASP A 34 -8.19 -1.20 -14.70
N ALA A 35 -8.65 -1.41 -15.93
CA ALA A 35 -8.65 -2.73 -16.55
C ALA A 35 -7.22 -3.28 -16.75
N GLN A 36 -6.28 -2.43 -17.16
CA GLN A 36 -4.88 -2.81 -17.31
C GLN A 36 -4.22 -3.10 -15.96
N LYS A 37 -4.48 -2.29 -14.93
CA LYS A 37 -4.00 -2.52 -13.56
C LYS A 37 -4.52 -3.86 -13.02
N ALA A 38 -5.83 -4.11 -13.16
CA ALA A 38 -6.43 -5.37 -12.71
C ALA A 38 -5.84 -6.58 -13.45
N ALA A 39 -5.71 -6.51 -14.77
CA ALA A 39 -5.12 -7.58 -15.57
C ALA A 39 -3.66 -7.85 -15.20
N PHE A 40 -2.86 -6.80 -15.01
CA PHE A 40 -1.46 -6.89 -14.60
C PHE A 40 -1.31 -7.58 -13.24
N LEU A 41 -2.02 -7.07 -12.21
CA LEU A 41 -1.96 -7.61 -10.86
C LEU A 41 -2.43 -9.07 -10.80
N THR A 42 -3.50 -9.40 -11.52
CA THR A 42 -4.01 -10.76 -11.59
C THR A 42 -3.03 -11.71 -12.28
N ALA A 43 -2.42 -11.29 -13.39
CA ALA A 43 -1.45 -12.10 -14.12
C ALA A 43 -0.16 -12.29 -13.29
N LEU A 44 0.30 -11.26 -12.60
CA LEU A 44 1.47 -11.31 -11.72
C LEU A 44 1.24 -12.29 -10.57
N ALA A 45 0.12 -12.16 -9.86
CA ALA A 45 -0.25 -13.07 -8.77
C ALA A 45 -0.45 -14.51 -9.24
N ALA A 46 -1.04 -14.72 -10.43
CA ALA A 46 -1.24 -16.05 -11.01
C ALA A 46 0.08 -16.71 -11.48
N LYS A 47 1.09 -15.92 -11.83
CA LYS A 47 2.45 -16.39 -12.12
C LYS A 47 3.20 -16.72 -10.83
N GLY A 48 3.07 -15.91 -9.83
CA GLY A 48 3.91 -15.84 -8.63
C GLY A 48 5.07 -14.85 -8.85
N GLU A 49 5.22 -13.93 -7.92
CA GLU A 49 6.21 -12.85 -7.99
C GLU A 49 7.63 -13.35 -7.71
N THR A 50 8.62 -12.79 -8.41
CA THR A 50 10.02 -12.99 -8.09
C THR A 50 10.54 -11.91 -7.13
N ILE A 51 11.66 -12.16 -6.45
CA ILE A 51 12.31 -11.18 -5.57
C ILE A 51 12.68 -9.91 -6.33
N ASP A 52 13.16 -10.05 -7.57
CA ASP A 52 13.55 -8.91 -8.40
C ASP A 52 12.34 -8.06 -8.80
N GLU A 53 11.23 -8.70 -9.15
CA GLU A 53 9.97 -8.01 -9.46
C GLU A 53 9.43 -7.25 -8.24
N ILE A 54 9.39 -7.88 -7.07
CA ILE A 54 8.95 -7.25 -5.82
C ILE A 54 9.87 -6.06 -5.48
N THR A 55 11.18 -6.25 -5.58
CA THR A 55 12.15 -5.21 -5.26
C THR A 55 12.03 -4.00 -6.18
N ALA A 56 11.86 -4.24 -7.48
CA ALA A 56 11.68 -3.18 -8.46
C ALA A 56 10.36 -2.41 -8.21
N ALA A 57 9.25 -3.12 -8.01
CA ALA A 57 7.97 -2.51 -7.69
C ALA A 57 8.02 -1.66 -6.41
N ALA A 58 8.65 -2.18 -5.35
CA ALA A 58 8.80 -1.47 -4.09
C ALA A 58 9.63 -0.18 -4.22
N ARG A 59 10.65 -0.17 -5.06
CA ARG A 59 11.46 1.04 -5.33
C ARG A 59 10.63 2.16 -5.96
N VAL A 60 9.82 1.83 -6.96
CA VAL A 60 8.94 2.81 -7.63
C VAL A 60 7.87 3.31 -6.65
N LEU A 61 7.21 2.42 -5.91
CA LEU A 61 6.24 2.81 -4.88
C LEU A 61 6.86 3.79 -3.88
N ARG A 62 8.08 3.53 -3.39
CA ARG A 62 8.78 4.42 -2.45
C ARG A 62 9.16 5.76 -3.07
N ALA A 63 9.47 5.80 -4.37
CA ALA A 63 9.78 7.05 -5.07
C ALA A 63 8.54 7.95 -5.20
N HIS A 64 7.37 7.37 -5.37
CA HIS A 64 6.08 8.08 -5.47
C HIS A 64 5.39 8.32 -4.12
N CYS A 65 5.97 7.82 -3.03
CA CYS A 65 5.40 7.96 -1.70
C CYS A 65 5.53 9.41 -1.21
N GLU A 66 4.47 9.98 -0.65
CA GLU A 66 4.58 11.23 0.08
C GLU A 66 5.42 11.03 1.35
N LYS A 67 6.41 11.90 1.53
CA LYS A 67 7.29 11.82 2.68
C LYS A 67 6.68 12.54 3.86
N PHE A 68 6.50 11.83 4.96
CA PHE A 68 6.22 12.44 6.24
C PHE A 68 7.53 12.92 6.85
N LEU A 69 7.77 14.23 6.73
CA LEU A 69 8.96 14.87 7.32
C LEU A 69 8.61 15.30 8.74
N ASN A 70 9.33 14.77 9.72
CA ASN A 70 9.24 15.17 11.10
C ASN A 70 10.65 15.14 11.72
N ASP A 71 10.85 15.95 12.76
CA ASP A 71 12.13 16.07 13.48
C ASP A 71 12.19 15.18 14.73
N MET A 72 11.21 14.30 14.92
CA MET A 72 11.13 13.42 16.08
C MET A 72 11.31 11.96 15.67
N ASP A 73 11.96 11.19 16.53
CA ASP A 73 11.90 9.74 16.43
C ASP A 73 10.49 9.28 16.75
N VAL A 74 9.84 8.65 15.78
CA VAL A 74 8.47 8.14 15.89
C VAL A 74 8.41 6.66 15.63
N LEU A 75 7.56 5.96 16.36
CA LEU A 75 7.27 4.57 16.11
C LEU A 75 6.13 4.45 15.10
N GLU A 76 6.31 3.63 14.07
CA GLU A 76 5.25 3.23 13.16
C GLU A 76 4.77 1.82 13.49
N ILE A 77 3.45 1.64 13.59
CA ILE A 77 2.81 0.36 13.85
C ILE A 77 1.78 0.10 12.77
N VAL A 78 2.08 -0.82 11.86
CA VAL A 78 1.21 -1.14 10.73
C VAL A 78 1.13 -2.65 10.52
N GLY A 79 -0.06 -3.13 10.21
CA GLY A 79 -0.28 -4.49 9.72
C GLY A 79 -0.44 -4.48 8.20
N THR A 80 -0.04 -5.55 7.54
CA THR A 80 -0.19 -5.69 6.08
C THR A 80 -1.65 -5.72 5.63
N GLY A 81 -2.57 -6.19 6.50
CA GLY A 81 -3.96 -6.43 6.17
C GLY A 81 -4.13 -7.64 5.22
N GLY A 82 -5.38 -7.95 4.87
CA GLY A 82 -5.67 -8.99 3.90
C GLY A 82 -5.39 -10.43 4.34
N ASP A 83 -5.07 -10.67 5.59
CA ASP A 83 -4.73 -12.00 6.15
C ASP A 83 -5.96 -12.88 6.45
N GLY A 84 -7.17 -12.35 6.28
CA GLY A 84 -8.42 -13.06 6.54
C GLY A 84 -8.67 -13.42 8.01
N SER A 85 -7.86 -12.92 8.95
CA SER A 85 -7.93 -13.27 10.37
C SER A 85 -9.22 -12.83 11.06
N ASN A 86 -9.94 -11.86 10.50
CA ASN A 86 -11.14 -11.24 11.10
C ASN A 86 -10.93 -10.79 12.56
N SER A 87 -9.69 -10.46 12.91
CA SER A 87 -9.32 -9.98 14.23
C SER A 87 -9.80 -8.54 14.47
N ILE A 88 -9.77 -8.10 15.72
CA ILE A 88 -9.92 -6.68 16.07
C ILE A 88 -8.77 -5.87 15.46
N ASN A 89 -8.91 -4.55 15.40
CA ASN A 89 -7.87 -3.67 14.87
C ASN A 89 -6.69 -3.55 15.84
N ILE A 90 -5.86 -4.62 15.87
CA ILE A 90 -4.74 -4.77 16.82
C ILE A 90 -3.73 -3.62 16.66
N SER A 91 -3.39 -3.25 15.42
CA SER A 91 -2.37 -2.22 15.17
C SER A 91 -2.82 -0.82 15.64
N THR A 92 -4.09 -0.50 15.53
CA THR A 92 -4.62 0.78 16.05
C THR A 92 -4.63 0.78 17.57
N LEU A 93 -5.09 -0.30 18.20
CA LEU A 93 -5.10 -0.43 19.66
C LEU A 93 -3.67 -0.36 20.24
N ALA A 94 -2.73 -1.08 19.64
CA ALA A 94 -1.33 -1.05 20.03
C ALA A 94 -0.75 0.38 19.90
N SER A 95 -1.07 1.10 18.83
CA SER A 95 -0.63 2.50 18.64
C SER A 95 -1.12 3.41 19.75
N ILE A 96 -2.37 3.28 20.18
CA ILE A 96 -2.95 4.08 21.27
C ILE A 96 -2.26 3.75 22.59
N ILE A 97 -2.04 2.48 22.89
CA ILE A 97 -1.38 2.05 24.13
C ILE A 97 0.06 2.57 24.18
N VAL A 98 0.81 2.44 23.10
CA VAL A 98 2.19 2.90 23.00
C VAL A 98 2.26 4.44 23.15
N SER A 99 1.35 5.15 22.49
CA SER A 99 1.26 6.60 22.60
C SER A 99 0.91 7.04 24.05
N ALA A 100 0.02 6.33 24.71
CA ALA A 100 -0.33 6.57 26.11
C ALA A 100 0.85 6.30 27.06
N ALA A 101 1.78 5.43 26.68
CA ALA A 101 3.04 5.20 27.39
C ALA A 101 4.10 6.30 27.15
N GLY A 102 3.78 7.33 26.37
CA GLY A 102 4.65 8.48 26.11
C GLY A 102 5.57 8.34 24.90
N ILE A 103 5.41 7.31 24.09
CA ILE A 103 6.19 7.12 22.86
C ILE A 103 5.45 7.77 21.69
N PRO A 104 6.06 8.72 20.96
CA PRO A 104 5.44 9.32 19.79
C PRO A 104 5.16 8.26 18.71
N VAL A 105 3.95 8.26 18.16
CA VAL A 105 3.53 7.31 17.13
C VAL A 105 3.10 8.07 15.88
N ALA A 106 3.72 7.77 14.74
CA ALA A 106 3.24 8.19 13.43
C ALA A 106 2.60 6.99 12.76
N LYS A 107 1.27 7.00 12.70
CA LYS A 107 0.54 5.88 12.13
C LYS A 107 0.00 6.22 10.76
N HIS A 108 0.44 5.47 9.73
CA HIS A 108 -0.32 5.44 8.50
C HIS A 108 -1.33 4.30 8.54
N GLY A 109 -2.40 4.43 7.79
CA GLY A 109 -3.44 3.44 7.73
C GLY A 109 -4.30 3.62 6.49
N ASN A 110 -5.21 2.69 6.30
CA ASN A 110 -6.16 2.75 5.20
C ASN A 110 -7.56 2.36 5.69
N ARG A 111 -8.56 2.61 4.85
CA ARG A 111 -9.90 2.07 5.06
C ARG A 111 -9.88 0.56 4.90
N ALA A 112 -10.93 -0.10 5.40
CA ALA A 112 -11.02 -1.56 5.36
C ALA A 112 -10.87 -2.11 3.94
N ALA A 113 -9.99 -3.09 3.76
CA ALA A 113 -9.87 -3.86 2.52
C ALA A 113 -10.60 -5.21 2.63
N SER A 114 -10.33 -5.97 3.68
CA SER A 114 -10.92 -7.29 3.94
C SER A 114 -11.62 -7.39 5.30
N SER A 115 -11.28 -6.52 6.26
CA SER A 115 -11.88 -6.46 7.59
C SER A 115 -13.15 -5.59 7.59
N LYS A 116 -13.93 -5.70 8.68
CA LYS A 116 -15.14 -4.88 8.87
C LYS A 116 -14.85 -3.42 9.21
N CYS A 117 -13.63 -3.11 9.65
CA CYS A 117 -13.21 -1.77 10.05
C CYS A 117 -11.70 -1.62 9.81
N GLY A 118 -11.33 -0.69 8.95
CA GLY A 118 -9.94 -0.33 8.70
C GLY A 118 -9.36 0.56 9.80
N THR A 119 -8.07 0.81 9.74
CA THR A 119 -7.39 1.68 10.72
C THR A 119 -7.91 3.11 10.68
N ALA A 120 -8.08 3.66 9.47
CA ALA A 120 -8.62 5.01 9.31
C ALA A 120 -10.07 5.10 9.81
N ASP A 121 -10.90 4.09 9.50
CA ASP A 121 -12.29 4.05 9.96
C ASP A 121 -12.40 4.04 11.49
N CYS A 122 -11.49 3.30 12.15
CA CYS A 122 -11.45 3.24 13.61
C CYS A 122 -11.06 4.60 14.22
N LEU A 123 -10.04 5.26 13.68
CA LEU A 123 -9.58 6.56 14.18
C LEU A 123 -10.63 7.65 13.96
N GLU A 124 -11.32 7.66 12.82
CA GLU A 124 -12.45 8.56 12.57
C GLU A 124 -13.59 8.34 13.57
N ALA A 125 -13.96 7.09 13.82
CA ALA A 125 -14.99 6.74 14.80
C ALA A 125 -14.63 7.17 16.24
N CYS A 126 -13.34 7.18 16.58
CA CYS A 126 -12.82 7.67 17.85
C CYS A 126 -12.64 9.21 17.89
N LEU A 127 -13.07 9.92 16.86
CA LEU A 127 -12.93 11.39 16.72
C LEU A 127 -11.46 11.87 16.74
N LEU A 128 -10.52 11.00 16.41
CA LEU A 128 -9.14 11.36 16.19
C LEU A 128 -8.99 11.90 14.77
N TYR A 129 -8.80 13.21 14.65
CA TYR A 129 -8.60 13.88 13.38
C TYR A 129 -7.19 13.57 12.86
N THR A 130 -7.11 13.09 11.64
CA THR A 130 -5.86 12.91 10.91
C THR A 130 -5.60 14.12 10.03
N SER A 131 -4.34 14.36 9.65
CA SER A 131 -4.04 15.32 8.60
C SER A 131 -4.76 14.94 7.32
N PRO A 132 -5.38 15.91 6.59
CA PRO A 132 -6.06 15.59 5.35
C PRO A 132 -5.10 14.94 4.35
N SER A 133 -5.45 13.74 3.89
CA SER A 133 -4.72 13.07 2.82
C SER A 133 -4.94 13.81 1.51
N PRO A 134 -3.99 13.81 0.58
CA PRO A 134 -4.22 14.29 -0.78
C PRO A 134 -5.43 13.64 -1.47
N ARG A 135 -5.83 12.45 -1.07
CA ARG A 135 -7.05 11.79 -1.53
C ARG A 135 -8.32 12.47 -1.04
N ASP A 136 -8.29 13.08 0.14
CA ASP A 136 -9.47 13.74 0.73
C ASP A 136 -9.80 15.06 0.04
N LYS A 137 -8.86 15.63 -0.71
CA LYS A 137 -9.07 16.84 -1.50
C LYS A 137 -9.80 16.63 -2.83
N ARG A 138 -10.19 15.40 -3.15
CA ARG A 138 -10.88 15.02 -4.40
C ARG A 138 -12.39 14.75 -4.23
N GLN A 139 -12.95 15.14 -3.09
CA GLN A 139 -14.40 15.12 -2.87
C GLN A 139 -15.01 16.49 -3.09
#